data_9a1130b8ac0fde54a9c52e95ed14241e
#
_entry.id   9a1130b8ac0fde54a9c52e95ed14241e
#
_cell.length_a   1.000
_cell.length_b   1.000
_cell.length_c   1.000
_cell.angle_alpha   90.00
_cell.angle_beta   90.00
_cell.angle_gamma   90.00
#
_symmetry.space_group_name_H-M   'P 1'
#
loop_
_entity.id
_entity.type
_entity.pdbx_description
1 polymer ?
#
loop_
_entity_poly.entity_id
_entity_poly.type
_entity_poly.pdbx_seq_one_letter_code
_entity_poly.pdbx_strand_id
1 'polypeptide(L)'
;MALRLFSWSKGLMAITLCVFLITGHVAALDIGGKAHYLMDPYSGRVFLTNNGEDALPVASISKLMTLVVALEAVERDEVRLDDLVTASPFAASKRGSRIWLETGEQLTLGELIYAIAVGSANDAAVAVAEFLAGTEAGFVDLMNIRAKELGLVKTTFRNSTGLPEEGGSNMMSAQDVALLVRHAMGVPRLMDYVSTYEYTMRKDTTKIPVLWNGNKLLRRYYGVDGMKTGFTTEAGYCIAATAERENFRLIAVTLGHKSEEERES
;
A
#
# COMPACT_ATOMS: atom_id res chain seq x y z
N MET A 1 -18.17 86.36 43.88
CA MET A 1 -17.86 85.85 42.52
C MET A 1 -17.04 84.56 42.71
N ALA A 2 -17.72 83.41 42.75
CA ALA A 2 -17.09 82.13 43.11
C ALA A 2 -17.15 81.24 41.94
N LEU A 3 -15.97 80.90 41.41
CA LEU A 3 -15.83 79.88 40.34
C LEU A 3 -15.99 78.45 40.92
N ARG A 4 -16.93 77.68 40.42
CA ARG A 4 -17.07 76.29 40.71
C ARG A 4 -16.20 75.52 39.75
N LEU A 5 -15.20 74.79 40.27
CA LEU A 5 -14.43 73.78 39.53
C LEU A 5 -15.21 72.49 39.42
N PHE A 6 -15.46 72.07 38.17
CA PHE A 6 -16.09 70.78 37.85
C PHE A 6 -15.01 69.66 37.82
N SER A 7 -15.11 68.70 38.73
CA SER A 7 -14.25 67.56 38.81
C SER A 7 -14.79 66.44 37.88
N TRP A 8 -14.04 66.07 36.85
CA TRP A 8 -14.33 64.93 36.01
C TRP A 8 -13.69 63.67 36.60
N SER A 9 -14.53 62.81 37.19
CA SER A 9 -14.11 61.43 37.55
C SER A 9 -13.99 60.60 36.33
N LYS A 10 -12.75 60.15 35.98
CA LYS A 10 -12.49 59.21 34.95
C LYS A 10 -12.86 57.79 35.44
N GLY A 11 -14.02 57.30 35.05
CA GLY A 11 -14.38 55.89 35.21
C GLY A 11 -13.58 55.04 34.24
N LEU A 12 -12.59 54.33 34.73
CA LEU A 12 -11.85 53.34 33.98
C LEU A 12 -12.72 52.08 33.92
N MET A 13 -13.38 51.84 32.77
CA MET A 13 -14.14 50.63 32.53
C MET A 13 -13.14 49.51 32.06
N ALA A 14 -12.74 48.65 32.96
CA ALA A 14 -11.93 47.48 32.67
C ALA A 14 -12.79 46.45 31.91
N ILE A 15 -12.59 46.33 30.61
CA ILE A 15 -13.16 45.25 29.80
C ILE A 15 -12.31 44.01 30.04
N THR A 16 -12.80 43.11 30.89
CA THR A 16 -12.22 41.78 31.10
C THR A 16 -12.60 40.93 29.91
N LEU A 17 -11.67 40.76 28.96
CA LEU A 17 -11.82 39.84 27.84
C LEU A 17 -11.64 38.39 28.34
N CYS A 18 -12.74 37.70 28.63
CA CYS A 18 -12.72 36.26 28.89
C CYS A 18 -12.46 35.52 27.61
N VAL A 19 -11.20 35.17 27.34
CA VAL A 19 -10.84 34.21 26.29
C VAL A 19 -11.22 32.80 26.79
N PHE A 20 -12.38 32.31 26.39
CA PHE A 20 -12.72 30.91 26.54
C PHE A 20 -11.84 30.09 25.59
N LEU A 21 -10.74 29.54 26.09
CA LEU A 21 -10.03 28.46 25.45
C LEU A 21 -10.94 27.23 25.47
N ILE A 22 -11.71 27.03 24.41
CA ILE A 22 -12.40 25.77 24.15
C ILE A 22 -11.31 24.79 23.79
N THR A 23 -10.75 24.12 24.77
CA THR A 23 -9.95 22.90 24.55
C THR A 23 -10.92 21.80 24.17
N GLY A 24 -11.31 21.79 22.88
CA GLY A 24 -12.00 20.65 22.31
C GLY A 24 -11.07 19.45 22.42
N HIS A 25 -11.36 18.53 23.33
CA HIS A 25 -10.78 17.21 23.28
C HIS A 25 -11.32 16.56 22.01
N VAL A 26 -10.54 16.61 20.95
CA VAL A 26 -10.76 15.72 19.82
C VAL A 26 -10.47 14.33 20.38
N ALA A 27 -11.54 13.57 20.66
CA ALA A 27 -11.40 12.18 21.00
C ALA A 27 -10.57 11.54 19.87
N ALA A 28 -9.41 10.97 20.21
CA ALA A 28 -8.62 10.27 19.22
C ALA A 28 -9.52 9.19 18.61
N LEU A 29 -9.72 9.25 17.30
CA LEU A 29 -10.48 8.23 16.60
C LEU A 29 -9.68 6.93 16.74
N ASP A 30 -10.20 6.00 17.54
CA ASP A 30 -9.61 4.65 17.64
C ASP A 30 -10.05 3.87 16.41
N ILE A 31 -9.17 3.82 15.42
CA ILE A 31 -9.39 3.09 14.16
C ILE A 31 -8.79 1.68 14.19
N GLY A 32 -8.37 1.21 15.39
CA GLY A 32 -7.69 -0.08 15.54
C GLY A 32 -6.33 -0.12 14.83
N GLY A 33 -5.72 -1.31 14.72
CA GLY A 33 -4.43 -1.47 14.02
C GLY A 33 -3.24 -0.89 14.79
N LYS A 34 -2.05 -0.95 14.18
CA LYS A 34 -0.77 -0.50 14.77
C LYS A 34 -0.29 0.83 14.21
N ALA A 35 -0.47 1.06 12.91
CA ALA A 35 -0.03 2.27 12.25
C ALA A 35 -0.97 2.68 11.12
N HIS A 36 -1.12 4.01 10.94
CA HIS A 36 -2.04 4.59 9.95
C HIS A 36 -1.40 5.79 9.25
N TYR A 37 -1.76 5.96 7.98
CA TYR A 37 -1.35 7.11 7.19
C TYR A 37 -2.41 7.43 6.13
N LEU A 38 -2.91 8.67 6.12
CA LEU A 38 -3.89 9.16 5.16
C LEU A 38 -3.36 10.42 4.51
N MET A 39 -3.24 10.44 3.18
CA MET A 39 -2.72 11.58 2.45
C MET A 39 -3.44 11.86 1.13
N ASP A 40 -3.36 13.10 0.69
CA ASP A 40 -3.62 13.50 -0.69
C ASP A 40 -2.36 13.23 -1.53
N PRO A 41 -2.42 12.37 -2.56
CA PRO A 41 -1.25 12.04 -3.37
C PRO A 41 -0.71 13.20 -4.21
N TYR A 42 -1.54 14.17 -4.56
CA TYR A 42 -1.16 15.27 -5.45
C TYR A 42 -0.45 16.39 -4.71
N SER A 43 -1.02 16.85 -3.61
CA SER A 43 -0.42 17.91 -2.78
C SER A 43 0.61 17.38 -1.76
N GLY A 44 0.58 16.08 -1.45
CA GLY A 44 1.37 15.49 -0.37
C GLY A 44 0.85 15.82 1.02
N ARG A 45 -0.32 16.48 1.14
CA ARG A 45 -0.91 16.82 2.44
C ARG A 45 -1.30 15.57 3.21
N VAL A 46 -0.83 15.48 4.44
CA VAL A 46 -1.19 14.42 5.40
C VAL A 46 -2.40 14.86 6.20
N PHE A 47 -3.45 14.05 6.21
CA PHE A 47 -4.69 14.32 6.97
C PHE A 47 -4.72 13.58 8.30
N LEU A 48 -4.10 12.37 8.34
CA LEU A 48 -4.02 11.56 9.55
C LEU A 48 -2.73 10.76 9.51
N THR A 49 -2.06 10.72 10.65
CA THR A 49 -0.96 9.78 10.91
C THR A 49 -1.00 9.33 12.37
N ASN A 50 -0.81 8.04 12.59
CA ASN A 50 -0.62 7.45 13.91
C ASN A 50 0.44 6.36 13.76
N ASN A 51 1.56 6.47 14.46
CA ASN A 51 2.73 5.58 14.32
C ASN A 51 3.17 5.40 12.85
N GLY A 52 2.89 6.40 11.99
CA GLY A 52 3.03 6.30 10.54
C GLY A 52 4.46 6.07 10.06
N GLU A 53 5.47 6.40 10.88
CA GLU A 53 6.89 6.22 10.58
C GLU A 53 7.48 4.92 11.18
N ASP A 54 6.70 4.16 11.95
CA ASP A 54 7.18 2.91 12.54
C ASP A 54 7.33 1.83 11.46
N ALA A 55 8.52 1.23 11.39
CA ALA A 55 8.74 0.10 10.50
C ALA A 55 8.06 -1.15 11.05
N LEU A 56 7.10 -1.69 10.30
CA LEU A 56 6.30 -2.85 10.66
C LEU A 56 6.37 -3.92 9.56
N PRO A 57 6.17 -5.20 9.89
CA PRO A 57 5.94 -6.22 8.89
C PRO A 57 4.70 -5.88 8.06
N VAL A 58 4.82 -5.95 6.72
CA VAL A 58 3.73 -5.50 5.82
C VAL A 58 3.12 -6.63 4.98
N ALA A 59 3.60 -7.86 5.18
CA ALA A 59 3.12 -9.02 4.41
C ALA A 59 3.06 -8.73 2.90
N SER A 60 2.00 -9.17 2.22
CA SER A 60 1.83 -9.03 0.76
C SER A 60 1.66 -7.59 0.25
N ILE A 61 1.64 -6.56 1.11
CA ILE A 61 1.78 -5.16 0.65
C ILE A 61 3.11 -5.01 -0.11
N SER A 62 4.15 -5.75 0.27
CA SER A 62 5.46 -5.80 -0.42
C SER A 62 5.37 -6.03 -1.92
N LYS A 63 4.34 -6.77 -2.38
CA LYS A 63 4.13 -7.06 -3.80
C LYS A 63 3.81 -5.81 -4.64
N LEU A 64 3.46 -4.68 -4.00
CA LEU A 64 3.36 -3.41 -4.72
C LEU A 64 4.73 -3.02 -5.31
N MET A 65 5.83 -3.22 -4.57
CA MET A 65 7.17 -2.97 -5.11
C MET A 65 7.53 -3.98 -6.20
N THR A 66 7.14 -5.26 -6.04
CA THR A 66 7.31 -6.27 -7.09
C THR A 66 6.62 -5.88 -8.39
N LEU A 67 5.37 -5.38 -8.30
CA LEU A 67 4.61 -4.87 -9.45
C LEU A 67 5.24 -3.62 -10.06
N VAL A 68 5.70 -2.67 -9.23
CA VAL A 68 6.37 -1.44 -9.68
C VAL A 68 7.63 -1.79 -10.48
N VAL A 69 8.55 -2.60 -9.90
CA VAL A 69 9.79 -2.97 -10.59
C VAL A 69 9.51 -3.70 -11.89
N ALA A 70 8.53 -4.61 -11.91
CA ALA A 70 8.17 -5.37 -13.10
C ALA A 70 7.58 -4.48 -14.21
N LEU A 71 6.65 -3.60 -13.88
CA LEU A 71 6.00 -2.72 -14.88
C LEU A 71 6.92 -1.59 -15.34
N GLU A 72 7.81 -1.10 -14.49
CA GLU A 72 8.85 -0.15 -14.90
C GLU A 72 9.86 -0.80 -15.86
N ALA A 73 10.18 -2.10 -15.72
CA ALA A 73 11.01 -2.81 -16.70
C ALA A 73 10.29 -2.95 -18.06
N VAL A 74 8.96 -3.13 -18.06
CA VAL A 74 8.16 -3.10 -19.29
C VAL A 74 8.17 -1.70 -19.92
N GLU A 75 8.05 -0.65 -19.11
CA GLU A 75 8.07 0.75 -19.61
C GLU A 75 9.43 1.14 -20.23
N ARG A 76 10.52 0.55 -19.72
CA ARG A 76 11.86 0.75 -20.29
C ARG A 76 12.17 -0.17 -21.47
N ASP A 77 11.18 -0.91 -21.99
CA ASP A 77 11.35 -1.90 -23.08
C ASP A 77 12.42 -2.97 -22.80
N GLU A 78 12.73 -3.25 -21.51
CA GLU A 78 13.64 -4.32 -21.10
C GLU A 78 12.99 -5.70 -21.23
N VAL A 79 11.68 -5.76 -21.01
CA VAL A 79 10.84 -6.95 -21.16
C VAL A 79 9.46 -6.55 -21.69
N ARG A 80 8.70 -7.53 -22.18
CA ARG A 80 7.36 -7.33 -22.73
C ARG A 80 6.32 -8.09 -21.92
N LEU A 81 5.08 -7.62 -21.91
CA LEU A 81 3.99 -8.33 -21.20
C LEU A 81 3.62 -9.67 -21.82
N ASP A 82 3.94 -9.87 -23.11
CA ASP A 82 3.75 -11.12 -23.84
C ASP A 82 4.95 -12.07 -23.77
N ASP A 83 6.05 -11.68 -23.11
CA ASP A 83 7.18 -12.57 -22.87
C ASP A 83 6.76 -13.75 -21.99
N LEU A 84 7.23 -14.95 -22.37
CA LEU A 84 6.97 -16.18 -21.62
C LEU A 84 7.94 -16.32 -20.45
N VAL A 85 7.39 -16.40 -19.27
CA VAL A 85 8.12 -16.65 -18.02
C VAL A 85 7.98 -18.11 -17.65
N THR A 86 9.11 -18.79 -17.47
CA THR A 86 9.14 -20.22 -17.08
C THR A 86 9.28 -20.33 -15.57
N ALA A 87 8.34 -21.03 -14.93
CA ALA A 87 8.36 -21.26 -13.50
C ALA A 87 9.51 -22.21 -13.11
N SER A 88 10.38 -21.77 -12.23
CA SER A 88 11.42 -22.60 -11.63
C SER A 88 10.86 -23.57 -10.58
N PRO A 89 11.63 -24.61 -10.18
CA PRO A 89 11.28 -25.43 -9.01
C PRO A 89 11.10 -24.60 -7.73
N PHE A 90 11.88 -23.54 -7.58
CA PHE A 90 11.84 -22.65 -6.41
C PHE A 90 10.56 -21.82 -6.40
N ALA A 91 10.18 -21.20 -7.52
CA ALA A 91 8.91 -20.49 -7.65
C ALA A 91 7.73 -21.43 -7.38
N ALA A 92 7.69 -22.61 -8.02
CA ALA A 92 6.64 -23.62 -7.85
C ALA A 92 6.52 -24.15 -6.41
N SER A 93 7.60 -24.11 -5.61
CA SER A 93 7.61 -24.56 -4.21
C SER A 93 6.97 -23.57 -3.22
N LYS A 94 6.72 -22.33 -3.64
CA LYS A 94 6.23 -21.27 -2.73
C LYS A 94 4.84 -21.60 -2.16
N ARG A 95 4.65 -21.26 -0.88
CA ARG A 95 3.42 -21.53 -0.13
C ARG A 95 2.56 -20.27 0.03
N GLY A 96 1.43 -20.40 0.69
CA GLY A 96 0.47 -19.32 0.91
C GLY A 96 -0.40 -19.07 -0.31
N SER A 97 -0.74 -17.82 -0.59
CA SER A 97 -1.50 -17.45 -1.80
C SER A 97 -0.68 -17.76 -3.05
N ARG A 98 -1.27 -18.52 -3.97
CA ARG A 98 -0.55 -19.02 -5.17
C ARG A 98 -1.53 -19.42 -6.28
N ILE A 99 -1.02 -19.51 -7.49
CA ILE A 99 -1.74 -20.02 -8.66
C ILE A 99 -1.35 -21.44 -9.01
N TRP A 100 -0.60 -22.11 -8.12
CA TRP A 100 -0.11 -23.50 -8.27
C TRP A 100 0.68 -23.69 -9.56
N LEU A 101 1.71 -22.84 -9.77
CA LEU A 101 2.65 -23.03 -10.87
C LEU A 101 3.32 -24.40 -10.75
N GLU A 102 3.42 -25.10 -11.89
CA GLU A 102 4.21 -26.30 -12.01
C GLU A 102 5.62 -25.96 -12.51
N THR A 103 6.62 -26.72 -12.08
CA THR A 103 7.99 -26.55 -12.59
C THR A 103 8.02 -26.70 -14.11
N GLY A 104 8.57 -25.70 -14.80
CA GLY A 104 8.62 -25.64 -16.26
C GLY A 104 7.36 -25.11 -16.93
N GLU A 105 6.31 -24.80 -16.16
CA GLU A 105 5.12 -24.12 -16.69
C GLU A 105 5.46 -22.74 -17.20
N GLN A 106 4.90 -22.37 -18.35
CA GLN A 106 5.11 -21.06 -18.96
C GLN A 106 3.80 -20.26 -18.98
N LEU A 107 3.85 -19.05 -18.48
CA LEU A 107 2.79 -18.05 -18.57
C LEU A 107 3.38 -16.74 -19.05
N THR A 108 2.56 -15.88 -19.63
CA THR A 108 3.02 -14.55 -20.00
C THR A 108 3.30 -13.70 -18.76
N LEU A 109 4.24 -12.76 -18.86
CA LEU A 109 4.53 -11.80 -17.79
C LEU A 109 3.24 -11.06 -17.36
N GLY A 110 2.39 -10.68 -18.32
CA GLY A 110 1.11 -10.02 -18.04
C GLY A 110 0.15 -10.87 -17.20
N GLU A 111 0.05 -12.21 -17.46
CA GLU A 111 -0.75 -13.12 -16.64
C GLU A 111 -0.20 -13.26 -15.23
N LEU A 112 1.12 -13.32 -15.08
CA LEU A 112 1.76 -13.40 -13.77
C LEU A 112 1.57 -12.09 -12.98
N ILE A 113 1.61 -10.92 -13.63
CA ILE A 113 1.30 -9.63 -13.00
C ILE A 113 -0.14 -9.61 -12.49
N TYR A 114 -1.14 -10.11 -13.27
CA TYR A 114 -2.50 -10.31 -12.77
C TYR A 114 -2.56 -11.25 -11.57
N ALA A 115 -1.83 -12.35 -11.61
CA ALA A 115 -1.78 -13.30 -10.50
C ALA A 115 -1.23 -12.64 -9.21
N ILE A 116 -0.23 -11.77 -9.32
CA ILE A 116 0.35 -11.02 -8.21
C ILE A 116 -0.64 -9.97 -7.67
N ALA A 117 -1.21 -9.17 -8.56
CA ALA A 117 -2.09 -8.05 -8.17
C ALA A 117 -3.41 -8.54 -7.58
N VAL A 118 -4.10 -9.46 -8.26
CA VAL A 118 -5.44 -9.95 -7.91
C VAL A 118 -5.37 -11.10 -6.90
N GLY A 119 -4.64 -12.17 -7.25
CA GLY A 119 -4.52 -13.38 -6.45
C GLY A 119 -3.49 -13.30 -5.33
N SER A 120 -2.69 -12.25 -5.28
CA SER A 120 -1.57 -12.13 -4.33
C SER A 120 -0.59 -13.31 -4.40
N ALA A 121 -0.44 -13.92 -5.59
CA ALA A 121 0.27 -15.17 -5.81
C ALA A 121 1.78 -15.07 -5.52
N ASN A 122 2.27 -15.88 -4.59
CA ASN A 122 3.68 -15.91 -4.18
C ASN A 122 4.56 -16.59 -5.22
N ASP A 123 4.09 -17.71 -5.79
CA ASP A 123 4.76 -18.44 -6.86
C ASP A 123 4.94 -17.56 -8.11
N ALA A 124 3.92 -16.79 -8.48
CA ALA A 124 4.01 -15.82 -9.57
C ALA A 124 5.00 -14.69 -9.26
N ALA A 125 5.02 -14.17 -8.01
CA ALA A 125 5.93 -13.11 -7.62
C ALA A 125 7.40 -13.55 -7.73
N VAL A 126 7.71 -14.78 -7.29
CA VAL A 126 9.06 -15.35 -7.42
C VAL A 126 9.42 -15.64 -8.88
N ALA A 127 8.49 -16.19 -9.67
CA ALA A 127 8.74 -16.45 -11.10
C ALA A 127 9.08 -15.14 -11.86
N VAL A 128 8.34 -14.05 -11.59
CA VAL A 128 8.62 -12.71 -12.14
C VAL A 128 9.97 -12.18 -11.65
N ALA A 129 10.27 -12.37 -10.37
CA ALA A 129 11.54 -11.92 -9.79
C ALA A 129 12.74 -12.63 -10.45
N GLU A 130 12.67 -13.95 -10.60
CA GLU A 130 13.71 -14.74 -11.27
C GLU A 130 13.84 -14.39 -12.75
N PHE A 131 12.73 -14.14 -13.44
CA PHE A 131 12.72 -13.72 -14.85
C PHE A 131 13.44 -12.40 -15.06
N LEU A 132 13.20 -11.40 -14.19
CA LEU A 132 13.75 -10.05 -14.34
C LEU A 132 15.21 -9.92 -13.85
N ALA A 133 15.60 -10.70 -12.84
CA ALA A 133 16.91 -10.55 -12.20
C ALA A 133 17.75 -11.83 -12.12
N GLY A 134 17.29 -12.92 -12.76
CA GLY A 134 17.95 -14.22 -12.73
C GLY A 134 17.75 -15.00 -11.43
N THR A 135 17.56 -14.31 -10.29
CA THR A 135 17.29 -14.91 -8.98
C THR A 135 16.37 -14.01 -8.16
N GLU A 136 15.62 -14.60 -7.18
CA GLU A 136 14.84 -13.78 -6.24
C GLU A 136 15.74 -12.84 -5.43
N ALA A 137 16.94 -13.26 -5.04
CA ALA A 137 17.89 -12.41 -4.32
C ALA A 137 18.31 -11.18 -5.14
N GLY A 138 18.66 -11.36 -6.41
CA GLY A 138 18.98 -10.25 -7.31
C GLY A 138 17.80 -9.29 -7.49
N PHE A 139 16.57 -9.83 -7.53
CA PHE A 139 15.37 -9.00 -7.58
C PHE A 139 15.13 -8.20 -6.28
N VAL A 140 15.42 -8.81 -5.14
CA VAL A 140 15.36 -8.12 -3.83
C VAL A 140 16.34 -6.95 -3.78
N ASP A 141 17.52 -7.08 -4.37
CA ASP A 141 18.45 -5.96 -4.51
C ASP A 141 17.84 -4.83 -5.33
N LEU A 142 17.17 -5.14 -6.47
CA LEU A 142 16.44 -4.13 -7.26
C LEU A 142 15.32 -3.47 -6.46
N MET A 143 14.53 -4.23 -5.69
CA MET A 143 13.47 -3.68 -4.82
C MET A 143 14.05 -2.71 -3.80
N ASN A 144 15.16 -3.03 -3.15
CA ASN A 144 15.80 -2.18 -2.14
C ASN A 144 16.47 -0.95 -2.76
N ILE A 145 17.08 -1.07 -3.94
CA ILE A 145 17.59 0.07 -4.71
C ILE A 145 16.43 1.01 -5.03
N ARG A 146 15.33 0.47 -5.56
CA ARG A 146 14.16 1.27 -5.90
C ARG A 146 13.51 1.93 -4.69
N ALA A 147 13.43 1.24 -3.57
CA ALA A 147 12.97 1.82 -2.30
C ALA A 147 13.80 3.04 -1.89
N LYS A 148 15.13 2.94 -2.01
CA LYS A 148 16.04 4.04 -1.69
C LYS A 148 15.85 5.23 -2.65
N GLU A 149 15.69 4.99 -3.95
CA GLU A 149 15.44 6.03 -4.96
C GLU A 149 14.12 6.76 -4.72
N LEU A 150 13.10 6.05 -4.25
CA LEU A 150 11.78 6.61 -3.88
C LEU A 150 11.77 7.27 -2.50
N GLY A 151 12.89 7.26 -1.76
CA GLY A 151 12.98 7.85 -0.43
C GLY A 151 12.23 7.08 0.65
N LEU A 152 12.03 5.76 0.49
CA LEU A 152 11.35 4.90 1.46
C LEU A 152 12.31 4.52 2.58
N VAL A 153 12.52 5.43 3.53
CA VAL A 153 13.62 5.37 4.51
C VAL A 153 13.43 4.32 5.62
N LYS A 154 12.21 3.85 5.82
CA LYS A 154 11.83 2.82 6.80
C LYS A 154 11.48 1.48 6.14
N THR A 155 11.99 1.28 4.91
CA THR A 155 11.67 0.10 4.10
C THR A 155 12.88 -0.80 3.93
N THR A 156 12.66 -2.11 4.09
CA THR A 156 13.64 -3.16 3.78
C THR A 156 12.90 -4.36 3.22
N PHE A 157 13.26 -4.77 2.00
CA PHE A 157 12.78 -5.99 1.38
C PHE A 157 13.79 -7.12 1.56
N ARG A 158 13.28 -8.35 1.80
CA ARG A 158 14.04 -9.61 1.95
C ARG A 158 13.63 -10.65 0.91
N ASN A 159 12.41 -10.50 0.37
CA ASN A 159 11.87 -11.35 -0.69
C ASN A 159 10.84 -10.58 -1.53
N SER A 160 10.43 -11.15 -2.65
CA SER A 160 9.45 -10.59 -3.59
C SER A 160 8.00 -10.72 -3.13
N THR A 161 7.72 -11.51 -2.09
CA THR A 161 6.37 -11.98 -1.73
C THR A 161 5.77 -11.31 -0.50
N GLY A 162 6.61 -10.95 0.47
CA GLY A 162 6.21 -10.49 1.81
C GLY A 162 5.90 -11.61 2.79
N LEU A 163 6.19 -12.87 2.45
CA LEU A 163 6.17 -13.95 3.43
C LEU A 163 7.33 -13.80 4.42
N PRO A 164 7.13 -14.13 5.70
CA PRO A 164 8.24 -14.22 6.63
C PRO A 164 9.17 -15.38 6.24
N GLU A 165 10.47 -15.13 6.30
CA GLU A 165 11.50 -16.12 5.99
C GLU A 165 12.55 -16.16 7.13
N GLU A 166 13.49 -17.12 7.05
CA GLU A 166 14.66 -17.11 7.93
C GLU A 166 15.41 -15.78 7.73
N GLY A 167 15.57 -15.00 8.79
CA GLY A 167 16.13 -13.65 8.71
C GLY A 167 15.08 -12.52 8.80
N GLY A 168 13.79 -12.83 8.84
CA GLY A 168 12.70 -11.91 9.16
C GLY A 168 11.78 -11.57 7.99
N SER A 169 10.93 -10.59 8.22
CA SER A 169 9.90 -10.12 7.29
C SER A 169 10.34 -8.89 6.49
N ASN A 170 9.67 -8.62 5.38
CA ASN A 170 9.75 -7.31 4.74
C ASN A 170 9.15 -6.25 5.67
N MET A 171 9.88 -5.16 5.84
CA MET A 171 9.51 -4.08 6.75
C MET A 171 9.23 -2.80 5.97
N MET A 172 8.17 -2.11 6.32
CA MET A 172 7.84 -0.77 5.80
C MET A 172 7.12 0.04 6.88
N SER A 173 7.22 1.36 6.83
CA SER A 173 6.30 2.23 7.58
C SER A 173 5.01 2.48 6.79
N ALA A 174 3.93 2.87 7.46
CA ALA A 174 2.69 3.24 6.77
C ALA A 174 2.90 4.45 5.84
N GLN A 175 3.78 5.37 6.21
CA GLN A 175 4.22 6.49 5.36
C GLN A 175 4.93 5.98 4.10
N ASP A 176 5.92 5.08 4.23
CA ASP A 176 6.64 4.55 3.07
C ASP A 176 5.72 3.78 2.14
N VAL A 177 4.76 3.02 2.70
CA VAL A 177 3.72 2.36 1.88
C VAL A 177 2.90 3.40 1.11
N ALA A 178 2.49 4.50 1.75
CA ALA A 178 1.73 5.56 1.07
C ALA A 178 2.54 6.26 -0.03
N LEU A 179 3.84 6.48 0.19
CA LEU A 179 4.75 7.02 -0.83
C LEU A 179 4.94 6.05 -2.00
N LEU A 180 5.06 4.73 -1.72
CA LEU A 180 5.11 3.70 -2.75
C LEU A 180 3.81 3.67 -3.57
N VAL A 181 2.65 3.75 -2.91
CA VAL A 181 1.34 3.82 -3.58
C VAL A 181 1.25 5.06 -4.47
N ARG A 182 1.68 6.23 -3.97
CA ARG A 182 1.72 7.48 -4.74
C ARG A 182 2.54 7.33 -6.03
N HIS A 183 3.70 6.69 -5.93
CA HIS A 183 4.53 6.40 -7.09
C HIS A 183 3.87 5.39 -8.03
N ALA A 184 3.36 4.28 -7.49
CA ALA A 184 2.72 3.19 -8.22
C ALA A 184 1.53 3.67 -9.08
N MET A 185 0.77 4.66 -8.61
CA MET A 185 -0.32 5.27 -9.38
C MET A 185 0.15 5.93 -10.69
N GLY A 186 1.41 6.35 -10.77
CA GLY A 186 2.01 6.93 -11.96
C GLY A 186 2.66 5.90 -12.89
N VAL A 187 2.79 4.64 -12.44
CA VAL A 187 3.37 3.57 -13.28
C VAL A 187 2.34 3.09 -14.30
N PRO A 188 2.65 3.13 -15.60
CA PRO A 188 1.71 2.77 -16.65
C PRO A 188 1.09 1.38 -16.41
N ARG A 189 -0.24 1.29 -16.58
CA ARG A 189 -1.05 0.07 -16.45
C ARG A 189 -1.15 -0.52 -15.04
N LEU A 190 -0.38 -0.07 -14.04
CA LEU A 190 -0.43 -0.65 -12.70
C LEU A 190 -1.85 -0.56 -12.11
N MET A 191 -2.52 0.58 -12.29
CA MET A 191 -3.90 0.77 -11.82
C MET A 191 -4.89 -0.23 -12.45
N ASP A 192 -4.70 -0.61 -13.72
CA ASP A 192 -5.55 -1.60 -14.40
C ASP A 192 -5.50 -2.96 -13.68
N TYR A 193 -4.29 -3.36 -13.24
CA TYR A 193 -4.09 -4.62 -12.53
C TYR A 193 -4.68 -4.59 -11.11
N VAL A 194 -4.38 -3.55 -10.33
CA VAL A 194 -4.77 -3.51 -8.90
C VAL A 194 -6.25 -3.17 -8.70
N SER A 195 -6.91 -2.52 -9.67
CA SER A 195 -8.35 -2.26 -9.64
C SER A 195 -9.18 -3.45 -10.10
N THR A 196 -8.56 -4.45 -10.74
CA THR A 196 -9.25 -5.66 -11.17
C THR A 196 -9.69 -6.47 -9.96
N TYR A 197 -11.01 -6.71 -9.83
CA TYR A 197 -11.55 -7.49 -8.73
C TYR A 197 -11.51 -8.99 -8.98
N GLU A 198 -11.79 -9.42 -10.21
CA GLU A 198 -11.84 -10.82 -10.62
C GLU A 198 -11.06 -11.02 -11.91
N TYR A 199 -10.24 -12.05 -11.96
CA TYR A 199 -9.46 -12.40 -13.14
C TYR A 199 -9.43 -13.91 -13.35
N THR A 200 -9.77 -14.37 -14.57
CA THR A 200 -9.72 -15.77 -14.96
C THR A 200 -8.46 -16.03 -15.76
N MET A 201 -7.59 -16.90 -15.23
CA MET A 201 -6.34 -17.32 -15.87
C MET A 201 -6.51 -18.59 -16.71
N ARG A 202 -5.50 -18.87 -17.55
CA ARG A 202 -5.34 -20.16 -18.25
C ARG A 202 -6.62 -20.63 -18.96
N LYS A 203 -7.32 -19.71 -19.64
CA LYS A 203 -8.66 -19.95 -20.23
C LYS A 203 -8.71 -21.16 -21.18
N ASP A 204 -7.57 -21.52 -21.77
CA ASP A 204 -7.46 -22.60 -22.75
C ASP A 204 -6.95 -23.91 -22.13
N THR A 205 -6.99 -24.06 -20.81
CA THR A 205 -6.51 -25.25 -20.09
C THR A 205 -7.61 -25.83 -19.20
N THR A 206 -7.37 -27.04 -18.67
CA THR A 206 -8.25 -27.69 -17.68
C THR A 206 -8.08 -27.12 -16.27
N LYS A 207 -7.03 -26.32 -16.03
CA LYS A 207 -6.73 -25.64 -14.76
C LYS A 207 -7.06 -24.16 -14.90
N ILE A 208 -8.33 -23.80 -14.78
CA ILE A 208 -8.81 -22.42 -14.91
C ILE A 208 -9.04 -21.82 -13.51
N PRO A 209 -8.02 -21.27 -12.84
CA PRO A 209 -8.26 -20.58 -11.57
C PRO A 209 -8.94 -19.24 -11.83
N VAL A 210 -10.00 -18.98 -11.08
CA VAL A 210 -10.58 -17.64 -10.95
C VAL A 210 -9.95 -17.01 -9.72
N LEU A 211 -9.34 -15.86 -9.91
CA LEU A 211 -8.70 -15.09 -8.85
C LEU A 211 -9.63 -13.96 -8.41
N TRP A 212 -9.73 -13.75 -7.12
CA TRP A 212 -10.44 -12.61 -6.53
C TRP A 212 -9.48 -11.72 -5.78
N ASN A 213 -9.64 -10.41 -5.96
CA ASN A 213 -8.81 -9.43 -5.26
C ASN A 213 -9.12 -9.48 -3.76
N GLY A 214 -8.06 -9.57 -2.96
CA GLY A 214 -8.15 -9.52 -1.50
C GLY A 214 -8.64 -8.18 -0.95
N ASN A 215 -8.63 -7.13 -1.77
CA ASN A 215 -9.21 -5.83 -1.43
C ASN A 215 -10.72 -5.83 -1.75
N LYS A 216 -11.53 -6.23 -0.78
CA LYS A 216 -12.99 -6.26 -0.92
C LYS A 216 -13.62 -4.86 -1.03
N LEU A 217 -12.89 -3.80 -0.63
CA LEU A 217 -13.34 -2.41 -0.75
C LEU A 217 -13.56 -2.00 -2.21
N LEU A 218 -12.89 -2.65 -3.18
CA LEU A 218 -13.14 -2.46 -4.62
C LEU A 218 -14.61 -2.63 -5.02
N ARG A 219 -15.38 -3.44 -4.26
CA ARG A 219 -16.83 -3.63 -4.50
C ARG A 219 -17.72 -3.03 -3.43
N ARG A 220 -17.17 -2.73 -2.24
CA ARG A 220 -17.97 -2.33 -1.08
C ARG A 220 -17.94 -0.84 -0.81
N TYR A 221 -16.88 -0.15 -1.26
CA TYR A 221 -16.71 1.26 -0.96
C TYR A 221 -16.57 2.07 -2.24
N TYR A 222 -17.56 2.94 -2.50
CA TYR A 222 -17.60 3.76 -3.71
C TYR A 222 -16.34 4.60 -3.87
N GLY A 223 -15.74 4.53 -5.07
CA GLY A 223 -14.55 5.27 -5.45
C GLY A 223 -13.22 4.55 -5.17
N VAL A 224 -13.22 3.41 -4.45
CA VAL A 224 -11.98 2.62 -4.27
C VAL A 224 -11.59 1.95 -5.58
N ASP A 225 -10.30 2.10 -5.96
CA ASP A 225 -9.74 1.61 -7.21
C ASP A 225 -8.36 0.92 -7.06
N GLY A 226 -7.95 0.65 -5.83
CA GLY A 226 -6.69 -0.05 -5.52
C GLY A 226 -6.48 -0.17 -4.02
N MET A 227 -5.36 -0.62 -3.47
CA MET A 227 -4.17 -1.12 -4.15
C MET A 227 -3.89 -2.58 -3.77
N LYS A 228 -3.58 -2.85 -2.48
CA LYS A 228 -3.13 -4.16 -2.03
C LYS A 228 -3.45 -4.42 -0.57
N THR A 229 -3.82 -5.67 -0.28
CA THR A 229 -3.94 -6.19 1.09
C THR A 229 -2.79 -7.11 1.44
N GLY A 230 -2.54 -7.29 2.73
CA GLY A 230 -1.55 -8.22 3.25
C GLY A 230 -2.01 -8.83 4.56
N PHE A 231 -1.61 -10.08 4.80
CA PHE A 231 -1.78 -10.77 6.07
C PHE A 231 -0.67 -11.79 6.28
N THR A 232 -0.08 -11.75 7.46
CA THR A 232 0.66 -12.86 8.09
C THR A 232 0.38 -12.78 9.60
N THR A 233 0.65 -13.84 10.34
CA THR A 233 0.47 -13.82 11.79
C THR A 233 1.28 -12.72 12.47
N GLU A 234 2.47 -12.40 11.93
CA GLU A 234 3.35 -11.35 12.45
C GLU A 234 2.85 -9.96 12.10
N ALA A 235 2.48 -9.74 10.83
CA ALA A 235 2.03 -8.44 10.32
C ALA A 235 0.64 -8.06 10.83
N GLY A 236 -0.25 -9.01 11.09
CA GLY A 236 -1.68 -8.77 11.20
C GLY A 236 -2.31 -8.45 9.84
N TYR A 237 -3.53 -7.96 9.84
CA TYR A 237 -4.22 -7.54 8.62
C TYR A 237 -3.79 -6.12 8.24
N CYS A 238 -3.37 -5.96 6.99
CA CYS A 238 -2.85 -4.71 6.43
C CYS A 238 -3.58 -4.36 5.14
N ILE A 239 -3.74 -3.07 4.86
CA ILE A 239 -4.23 -2.59 3.57
C ILE A 239 -3.55 -1.26 3.20
N ALA A 240 -3.23 -1.14 1.93
CA ALA A 240 -3.01 0.12 1.25
C ALA A 240 -4.16 0.28 0.24
N ALA A 241 -4.91 1.36 0.34
CA ALA A 241 -6.05 1.64 -0.53
C ALA A 241 -5.94 3.03 -1.16
N THR A 242 -6.50 3.17 -2.36
CA THR A 242 -6.76 4.45 -3.01
C THR A 242 -8.24 4.58 -3.29
N ALA A 243 -8.76 5.79 -3.19
CA ALA A 243 -10.13 6.11 -3.55
C ALA A 243 -10.21 7.50 -4.18
N GLU A 244 -11.03 7.64 -5.22
CA GLU A 244 -11.32 8.91 -5.86
C GLU A 244 -12.81 9.21 -5.88
N ARG A 245 -13.17 10.43 -5.46
CA ARG A 245 -14.54 10.95 -5.53
C ARG A 245 -14.49 12.43 -5.91
N GLU A 246 -15.32 12.82 -6.87
CA GLU A 246 -15.44 14.25 -7.26
C GLU A 246 -14.08 14.93 -7.53
N ASN A 247 -13.17 14.21 -8.21
CA ASN A 247 -11.79 14.64 -8.50
C ASN A 247 -10.90 14.84 -7.24
N PHE A 248 -11.32 14.33 -6.10
CA PHE A 248 -10.52 14.31 -4.89
C PHE A 248 -10.07 12.88 -4.58
N ARG A 249 -8.75 12.66 -4.61
CA ARG A 249 -8.14 11.36 -4.38
C ARG A 249 -7.44 11.30 -3.03
N LEU A 250 -7.56 10.15 -2.38
CA LEU A 250 -6.86 9.85 -1.14
C LEU A 250 -6.08 8.54 -1.27
N ILE A 251 -4.99 8.46 -0.53
CA ILE A 251 -4.27 7.23 -0.21
C ILE A 251 -4.46 6.98 1.29
N ALA A 252 -4.97 5.80 1.63
CA ALA A 252 -5.13 5.33 3.00
C ALA A 252 -4.31 4.07 3.22
N VAL A 253 -3.46 4.07 4.23
CA VAL A 253 -2.68 2.90 4.65
C VAL A 253 -2.99 2.60 6.10
N THR A 254 -3.30 1.34 6.38
CA THR A 254 -3.47 0.86 7.75
C THR A 254 -2.78 -0.49 7.92
N LEU A 255 -2.00 -0.63 9.00
CA LEU A 255 -1.17 -1.79 9.28
C LEU A 255 -1.49 -2.41 10.64
N GLY A 256 -1.47 -3.74 10.69
CA GLY A 256 -1.46 -4.45 11.96
C GLY A 256 -2.79 -4.61 12.67
N HIS A 257 -3.90 -4.68 11.94
CA HIS A 257 -5.21 -4.99 12.51
C HIS A 257 -5.33 -6.43 12.97
N LYS A 258 -6.25 -6.70 13.91
CA LYS A 258 -6.48 -8.03 14.47
C LYS A 258 -7.39 -8.89 13.62
N SER A 259 -8.25 -8.29 12.81
CA SER A 259 -9.17 -9.00 11.91
C SER A 259 -9.32 -8.29 10.56
N GLU A 260 -9.91 -8.99 9.60
CA GLU A 260 -10.23 -8.43 8.29
C GLU A 260 -11.34 -7.38 8.41
N GLU A 261 -12.33 -7.61 9.27
CA GLU A 261 -13.42 -6.68 9.53
C GLU A 261 -12.92 -5.36 10.10
N GLU A 262 -11.99 -5.43 11.08
CA GLU A 262 -11.37 -4.25 11.68
C GLU A 262 -10.56 -3.45 10.66
N ARG A 263 -9.90 -4.13 9.71
CA ARG A 263 -9.15 -3.49 8.63
C ARG A 263 -10.04 -2.77 7.62
N GLU A 264 -11.27 -3.25 7.39
CA GLU A 264 -12.23 -2.75 6.38
C GLU A 264 -13.28 -1.79 6.96
N SER A 265 -13.31 -1.61 8.28
CA SER A 265 -14.20 -0.65 8.96
C SER A 265 -13.66 0.78 8.89
#